data_884844b150472d50eda7907160fe4aa5
#
_entry.id   884844b150472d50eda7907160fe4aa5
#
_cell.length_a   1.000
_cell.length_b   1.000
_cell.length_c   1.000
_cell.angle_alpha   90.00
_cell.angle_beta   90.00
_cell.angle_gamma   90.00
#
_symmetry.space_group_name_H-M   'P 1'
#
loop_
_entity.id
_entity.type
_entity.pdbx_description
1 polymer ?
#
loop_
_entity_poly.entity_id
_entity_poly.type
_entity_poly.pdbx_seq_one_letter_code
_entity_poly.pdbx_strand_id
1 'polypeptide(L)'
;SYVDREGRPLYAALFSLLFGLLGFLIYSSSRGEIFNWLLGISGLSVVITWGSICAAHIRFRKAWVVQGYRVDQLPWVSPLGVYGSWAGMIFNMLLIMAQFYLSAFPIDEATMSGNRRAYKFFLGFISVPIFITFYLSYKLIMRSSVQRLEEIDLLTGRHALVSAEEREKINAESRARPLWKKIVQAVI
;
A
#
# COMPACT_ATOMS: atom_id res chain seq x y z
N SER A 1 18.02 -6.14 11.65
CA SER A 1 17.21 -7.38 11.68
C SER A 1 18.14 -8.56 11.47
N TYR A 2 18.11 -9.54 12.38
CA TYR A 2 18.89 -10.77 12.22
C TYR A 2 18.33 -11.55 11.03
N VAL A 3 19.17 -11.78 10.05
CA VAL A 3 18.85 -12.55 8.84
C VAL A 3 19.70 -13.82 8.92
N ASP A 4 19.07 -14.97 8.76
CA ASP A 4 19.75 -16.27 8.77
C ASP A 4 20.69 -16.38 7.56
N ARG A 5 21.64 -17.35 7.58
CA ARG A 5 22.59 -17.63 6.49
C ARG A 5 21.92 -17.83 5.12
N GLU A 6 20.64 -18.22 5.12
CA GLU A 6 19.80 -18.39 3.92
C GLU A 6 18.98 -17.13 3.56
N GLY A 7 19.23 -15.99 4.20
CA GLY A 7 18.54 -14.74 3.90
C GLY A 7 17.14 -14.60 4.53
N ARG A 8 16.75 -15.49 5.46
CA ARG A 8 15.39 -15.49 6.04
C ARG A 8 15.32 -14.56 7.25
N PRO A 9 14.34 -13.64 7.31
CA PRO A 9 14.14 -12.74 8.46
C PRO A 9 13.41 -13.46 9.60
N LEU A 10 14.13 -14.17 10.48
CA LEU A 10 13.57 -15.00 11.56
C LEU A 10 12.66 -14.21 12.50
N TYR A 11 13.06 -13.00 12.91
CA TYR A 11 12.23 -12.17 13.78
C TYR A 11 10.91 -11.73 13.13
N ALA A 12 10.91 -11.45 11.83
CA ALA A 12 9.69 -11.14 11.11
C ALA A 12 8.75 -12.36 11.01
N ALA A 13 9.33 -13.56 10.81
CA ALA A 13 8.56 -14.80 10.79
C ALA A 13 7.95 -15.11 12.16
N LEU A 14 8.71 -14.98 13.25
CA LEU A 14 8.20 -15.15 14.62
C LEU A 14 7.11 -14.13 14.95
N PHE A 15 7.30 -12.86 14.55
CA PHE A 15 6.29 -11.83 14.73
C PHE A 15 4.99 -12.17 13.98
N SER A 16 5.09 -12.65 12.75
CA SER A 16 3.93 -13.09 11.96
C SER A 16 3.22 -14.29 12.60
N LEU A 17 3.99 -15.24 13.19
CA LEU A 17 3.42 -16.37 13.92
C LEU A 17 2.63 -15.94 15.16
N LEU A 18 3.08 -14.89 15.87
CA LEU A 18 2.31 -14.33 17.02
C LEU A 18 0.92 -13.87 16.58
N PHE A 19 0.79 -13.24 15.40
CA PHE A 19 -0.52 -12.89 14.84
C PHE A 19 -1.34 -14.13 14.47
N GLY A 20 -0.69 -15.24 14.10
CA GLY A 20 -1.37 -16.52 13.87
C GLY A 20 -2.09 -17.05 15.12
N LEU A 21 -1.64 -16.69 16.33
CA LEU A 21 -2.31 -17.07 17.56
C LEU A 21 -3.69 -16.42 17.72
N LEU A 22 -3.95 -15.31 17.01
CA LEU A 22 -5.30 -14.72 16.95
C LEU A 22 -6.34 -15.69 16.38
N GLY A 23 -5.92 -16.68 15.59
CA GLY A 23 -6.80 -17.75 15.11
C GLY A 23 -7.46 -18.55 16.24
N PHE A 24 -6.82 -18.67 17.43
CA PHE A 24 -7.39 -19.35 18.58
C PHE A 24 -8.56 -18.59 19.22
N LEU A 25 -8.77 -17.32 18.86
CA LEU A 25 -9.93 -16.54 19.33
C LEU A 25 -11.27 -17.12 18.83
N ILE A 26 -11.24 -18.06 17.87
CA ILE A 26 -12.43 -18.81 17.42
C ILE A 26 -13.11 -19.60 18.55
N TYR A 27 -12.37 -19.97 19.59
CA TYR A 27 -12.90 -20.66 20.77
C TYR A 27 -13.62 -19.72 21.74
N SER A 28 -13.52 -18.41 21.56
CA SER A 28 -14.22 -17.42 22.40
C SER A 28 -15.73 -17.44 22.14
N SER A 29 -16.53 -17.20 23.17
CA SER A 29 -17.99 -16.98 23.05
C SER A 29 -18.33 -15.76 22.17
N SER A 30 -17.44 -14.75 22.11
CA SER A 30 -17.59 -13.51 21.32
C SER A 30 -16.89 -13.58 19.97
N ARG A 31 -16.61 -14.79 19.45
CA ARG A 31 -15.83 -14.99 18.21
C ARG A 31 -16.29 -14.16 17.01
N GLY A 32 -17.62 -14.05 16.82
CA GLY A 32 -18.19 -13.29 15.70
C GLY A 32 -17.91 -11.80 15.79
N GLU A 33 -17.98 -11.23 16.99
CA GLU A 33 -17.68 -9.83 17.24
C GLU A 33 -16.19 -9.54 17.04
N ILE A 34 -15.31 -10.37 17.59
CA ILE A 34 -13.85 -10.27 17.42
C ILE A 34 -13.49 -10.35 15.93
N PHE A 35 -14.07 -11.30 15.20
CA PHE A 35 -13.85 -11.43 13.76
C PHE A 35 -14.26 -10.18 12.99
N ASN A 36 -15.42 -9.60 13.31
CA ASN A 36 -15.90 -8.37 12.67
C ASN A 36 -14.95 -7.17 12.92
N TRP A 37 -14.40 -7.05 14.14
CA TRP A 37 -13.40 -6.02 14.44
C TRP A 37 -12.10 -6.22 13.66
N LEU A 38 -11.60 -7.45 13.58
CA LEU A 38 -10.40 -7.75 12.79
C LEU A 38 -10.61 -7.49 11.29
N LEU A 39 -11.79 -7.85 10.79
CA LEU A 39 -12.18 -7.57 9.41
C LEU A 39 -12.28 -6.06 9.14
N GLY A 40 -12.86 -5.30 10.08
CA GLY A 40 -12.95 -3.83 9.99
C GLY A 40 -11.56 -3.18 9.97
N ILE A 41 -10.63 -3.66 10.78
CA ILE A 41 -9.24 -3.16 10.80
C ILE A 41 -8.53 -3.50 9.48
N SER A 42 -8.67 -4.71 8.95
CA SER A 42 -7.96 -5.13 7.73
C SER A 42 -8.52 -4.49 6.45
N GLY A 43 -9.83 -4.36 6.33
CA GLY A 43 -10.49 -3.94 5.09
C GLY A 43 -10.03 -2.59 4.58
N LEU A 44 -10.14 -1.55 5.39
CA LEU A 44 -9.79 -0.19 4.98
C LEU A 44 -8.27 0.05 4.94
N SER A 45 -7.48 -0.74 5.70
CA SER A 45 -6.02 -0.64 5.70
C SER A 45 -5.42 -0.93 4.31
N VAL A 46 -6.02 -1.86 3.57
CA VAL A 46 -5.61 -2.17 2.19
C VAL A 46 -5.81 -0.97 1.28
N VAL A 47 -6.96 -0.30 1.35
CA VAL A 47 -7.26 0.91 0.55
C VAL A 47 -6.26 2.02 0.87
N ILE A 48 -5.97 2.27 2.15
CA ILE A 48 -4.97 3.27 2.59
C ILE A 48 -3.59 2.91 2.04
N THR A 49 -3.19 1.65 2.09
CA THR A 49 -1.90 1.18 1.58
C THR A 49 -1.78 1.42 0.07
N TRP A 50 -2.77 1.02 -0.72
CA TRP A 50 -2.75 1.26 -2.16
C TRP A 50 -2.75 2.75 -2.50
N GLY A 51 -3.51 3.55 -1.77
CA GLY A 51 -3.50 5.02 -1.91
C GLY A 51 -2.12 5.61 -1.63
N SER A 52 -1.44 5.14 -0.58
CA SER A 52 -0.09 5.59 -0.23
C SER A 52 0.96 5.19 -1.27
N ILE A 53 0.85 4.00 -1.87
CA ILE A 53 1.71 3.55 -2.97
C ILE A 53 1.52 4.47 -4.19
N CYS A 54 0.27 4.80 -4.55
CA CYS A 54 -0.02 5.74 -5.64
C CYS A 54 0.59 7.12 -5.37
N ALA A 55 0.44 7.65 -4.17
CA ALA A 55 1.03 8.94 -3.75
C ALA A 55 2.57 8.91 -3.81
N ALA A 56 3.18 7.84 -3.32
CA ALA A 56 4.63 7.64 -3.38
C ALA A 56 5.14 7.59 -4.82
N HIS A 57 4.46 6.86 -5.71
CA HIS A 57 4.83 6.81 -7.12
C HIS A 57 4.72 8.17 -7.82
N ILE A 58 3.66 8.93 -7.57
CA ILE A 58 3.52 10.29 -8.11
C ILE A 58 4.70 11.17 -7.66
N ARG A 59 5.04 11.09 -6.38
CA ARG A 59 6.13 11.88 -5.79
C ARG A 59 7.50 11.44 -6.32
N PHE A 60 7.73 10.13 -6.44
CA PHE A 60 8.94 9.56 -7.04
C PHE A 60 9.14 10.07 -8.48
N ARG A 61 8.09 10.02 -9.29
CA ARG A 61 8.17 10.47 -10.70
C ARG A 61 8.43 11.97 -10.81
N LYS A 62 7.87 12.78 -9.91
CA LYS A 62 8.17 14.21 -9.85
C LYS A 62 9.63 14.46 -9.46
N ALA A 63 10.13 13.80 -8.41
CA ALA A 63 11.51 13.91 -7.98
C ALA A 63 12.50 13.46 -9.08
N TRP A 64 12.16 12.40 -9.80
CA TRP A 64 12.94 11.86 -10.92
C TRP A 64 13.21 12.92 -11.99
N VAL A 65 12.16 13.63 -12.39
CA VAL A 65 12.25 14.71 -13.40
C VAL A 65 12.98 15.94 -12.84
N VAL A 66 12.69 16.34 -11.60
CA VAL A 66 13.33 17.51 -10.96
C VAL A 66 14.83 17.32 -10.81
N GLN A 67 15.30 16.10 -10.51
CA GLN A 67 16.72 15.77 -10.42
C GLN A 67 17.40 15.55 -11.78
N GLY A 68 16.69 15.80 -12.90
CA GLY A 68 17.26 15.76 -14.24
C GLY A 68 17.33 14.36 -14.88
N TYR A 69 16.77 13.34 -14.23
CA TYR A 69 16.74 12.00 -14.79
C TYR A 69 15.67 11.84 -15.86
N ARG A 70 15.96 11.07 -16.89
CA ARG A 70 15.01 10.73 -17.95
C ARG A 70 14.20 9.51 -17.58
N VAL A 71 12.92 9.51 -17.95
CA VAL A 71 11.98 8.42 -17.67
C VAL A 71 12.40 7.10 -18.33
N ASP A 72 13.05 7.18 -19.47
CA ASP A 72 13.56 6.03 -20.20
C ASP A 72 14.74 5.31 -19.52
N GLN A 73 15.35 5.90 -18.50
CA GLN A 73 16.36 5.26 -17.66
C GLN A 73 15.75 4.31 -16.59
N LEU A 74 14.44 4.29 -16.45
CA LEU A 74 13.78 3.34 -15.54
C LEU A 74 13.73 1.96 -16.17
N PRO A 75 14.04 0.87 -15.43
CA PRO A 75 14.00 -0.51 -15.94
C PRO A 75 12.61 -0.89 -16.48
N TRP A 76 11.59 -0.35 -15.87
CA TRP A 76 10.20 -0.57 -16.28
C TRP A 76 9.37 0.71 -16.08
N VAL A 77 8.49 0.97 -17.02
CA VAL A 77 7.57 2.11 -16.99
C VAL A 77 6.15 1.60 -17.22
N SER A 78 5.25 1.92 -16.31
CA SER A 78 3.83 1.58 -16.47
C SER A 78 3.24 2.23 -17.73
N PRO A 79 2.42 1.52 -18.51
CA PRO A 79 1.76 2.07 -19.70
C PRO A 79 0.91 3.33 -19.42
N LEU A 80 0.24 3.37 -18.26
CA LEU A 80 -0.54 4.52 -17.82
C LEU A 80 0.31 5.60 -17.12
N GLY A 81 1.57 5.30 -16.82
CA GLY A 81 2.51 6.23 -16.18
C GLY A 81 1.96 6.87 -14.91
N VAL A 82 2.18 8.17 -14.76
CA VAL A 82 1.74 8.94 -13.59
C VAL A 82 0.22 9.11 -13.55
N TYR A 83 -0.44 9.15 -14.71
CA TYR A 83 -1.90 9.30 -14.79
C TYR A 83 -2.64 8.13 -14.16
N GLY A 84 -2.14 6.90 -14.31
CA GLY A 84 -2.67 5.72 -13.64
C GLY A 84 -2.60 5.84 -12.12
N SER A 85 -1.51 6.40 -11.59
CA SER A 85 -1.37 6.61 -10.14
C SER A 85 -2.29 7.73 -9.62
N TRP A 86 -2.53 8.77 -10.40
CA TRP A 86 -3.53 9.78 -10.04
C TRP A 86 -4.94 9.19 -10.04
N ALA A 87 -5.31 8.42 -11.05
CA ALA A 87 -6.59 7.74 -11.10
C ALA A 87 -6.77 6.78 -9.92
N GLY A 88 -5.75 5.97 -9.62
CA GLY A 88 -5.73 5.07 -8.47
C GLY A 88 -5.86 5.81 -7.14
N MET A 89 -5.16 6.92 -6.96
CA MET A 89 -5.26 7.74 -5.75
C MET A 89 -6.67 8.33 -5.57
N ILE A 90 -7.25 8.89 -6.63
CA ILE A 90 -8.61 9.44 -6.61
C ILE A 90 -9.61 8.34 -6.28
N PHE A 91 -9.49 7.17 -6.91
CA PHE A 91 -10.37 6.03 -6.64
C PHE A 91 -10.28 5.55 -5.18
N ASN A 92 -9.08 5.45 -4.60
CA ASN A 92 -8.91 5.12 -3.19
C ASN A 92 -9.52 6.16 -2.26
N MET A 93 -9.42 7.47 -2.58
CA MET A 93 -10.07 8.54 -1.82
C MET A 93 -11.60 8.42 -1.88
N LEU A 94 -12.16 8.12 -3.06
CA LEU A 94 -13.60 7.88 -3.21
C LEU A 94 -14.06 6.67 -2.39
N LEU A 95 -13.29 5.58 -2.34
CA LEU A 95 -13.59 4.42 -1.51
C LEU A 95 -13.60 4.76 -0.02
N ILE A 96 -12.63 5.55 0.46
CA ILE A 96 -12.59 6.00 1.86
C ILE A 96 -13.81 6.89 2.17
N MET A 97 -14.18 7.80 1.28
CA MET A 97 -15.38 8.65 1.45
C MET A 97 -16.67 7.82 1.45
N ALA A 98 -16.78 6.86 0.53
CA ALA A 98 -17.93 5.96 0.48
C ALA A 98 -18.04 5.13 1.77
N GLN A 99 -16.93 4.58 2.25
CA GLN A 99 -16.90 3.84 3.52
C GLN A 99 -17.25 4.71 4.71
N PHE A 100 -16.80 5.96 4.74
CA PHE A 100 -17.19 6.93 5.76
C PHE A 100 -18.70 7.15 5.74
N TYR A 101 -19.27 7.41 4.56
CA TYR A 101 -20.71 7.62 4.40
C TYR A 101 -21.52 6.41 4.87
N LEU A 102 -21.16 5.20 4.44
CA LEU A 102 -21.84 3.98 4.84
C LEU A 102 -21.74 3.70 6.36
N SER A 103 -20.61 4.05 6.97
CA SER A 103 -20.41 3.89 8.41
C SER A 103 -21.17 4.95 9.21
N ALA A 104 -21.28 6.19 8.69
CA ALA A 104 -21.98 7.30 9.36
C ALA A 104 -23.50 7.18 9.24
N PHE A 105 -24.01 6.66 8.10
CA PHE A 105 -25.44 6.55 7.79
C PHE A 105 -25.82 5.08 7.50
N PRO A 106 -25.87 4.22 8.52
CA PRO A 106 -26.29 2.83 8.33
C PRO A 106 -27.76 2.72 7.94
N ILE A 107 -28.11 1.75 7.09
CA ILE A 107 -29.44 1.58 6.49
C ILE A 107 -30.56 1.51 7.55
N ASP A 108 -30.29 0.96 8.75
CA ASP A 108 -31.26 0.79 9.84
C ASP A 108 -31.20 1.93 10.89
N GLU A 109 -30.76 3.11 10.49
CA GLU A 109 -30.49 4.25 11.40
C GLU A 109 -31.66 4.60 12.32
N ALA A 110 -32.90 4.59 11.77
CA ALA A 110 -34.10 4.99 12.48
C ALA A 110 -34.46 4.11 13.69
N THR A 111 -33.97 2.87 13.72
CA THR A 111 -34.27 1.88 14.78
C THR A 111 -33.11 1.69 15.76
N MET A 112 -31.96 2.34 15.53
CA MET A 112 -30.76 2.12 16.32
C MET A 112 -30.65 3.10 17.49
N SER A 113 -30.25 2.56 18.65
CA SER A 113 -29.74 3.36 19.76
C SER A 113 -28.44 4.06 19.39
N GLY A 114 -28.19 5.26 19.93
CA GLY A 114 -26.96 6.04 19.69
C GLY A 114 -25.66 5.25 19.92
N ASN A 115 -25.61 4.43 20.98
CA ASN A 115 -24.45 3.58 21.27
C ASN A 115 -24.20 2.54 20.18
N ARG A 116 -25.26 1.94 19.63
CA ARG A 116 -25.14 0.95 18.55
C ARG A 116 -24.68 1.60 17.24
N ARG A 117 -25.09 2.84 17.00
CA ARG A 117 -24.65 3.63 15.85
C ARG A 117 -23.17 3.96 15.92
N ALA A 118 -22.71 4.44 17.08
CA ALA A 118 -21.28 4.69 17.31
C ALA A 118 -20.44 3.41 17.16
N TYR A 119 -20.92 2.28 17.71
CA TYR A 119 -20.26 0.99 17.55
C TYR A 119 -20.10 0.60 16.06
N LYS A 120 -21.17 0.68 15.27
CA LYS A 120 -21.12 0.37 13.83
C LYS A 120 -20.20 1.32 13.06
N PHE A 121 -20.21 2.61 13.41
CA PHE A 121 -19.28 3.57 12.81
C PHE A 121 -17.83 3.18 13.06
N PHE A 122 -17.46 2.97 14.30
CA PHE A 122 -16.09 2.57 14.63
C PHE A 122 -15.71 1.21 14.03
N LEU A 123 -16.62 0.26 14.01
CA LEU A 123 -16.39 -1.04 13.40
C LEU A 123 -16.01 -0.93 11.92
N GLY A 124 -16.69 -0.06 11.17
CA GLY A 124 -16.44 0.12 9.74
C GLY A 124 -15.32 1.09 9.39
N PHE A 125 -14.92 1.99 10.31
CA PHE A 125 -13.98 3.08 10.01
C PHE A 125 -12.74 3.12 10.90
N ILE A 126 -12.54 2.13 11.78
CA ILE A 126 -11.49 2.13 12.80
C ILE A 126 -10.07 2.16 12.22
N SER A 127 -9.84 1.64 11.03
CA SER A 127 -8.51 1.63 10.39
C SER A 127 -7.96 3.03 10.16
N VAL A 128 -8.82 4.02 9.88
CA VAL A 128 -8.40 5.40 9.61
C VAL A 128 -7.82 6.08 10.86
N PRO A 129 -8.51 6.13 12.01
CA PRO A 129 -7.92 6.69 13.22
C PRO A 129 -6.68 5.93 13.69
N ILE A 130 -6.63 4.61 13.56
CA ILE A 130 -5.43 3.82 13.85
C ILE A 130 -4.26 4.28 12.96
N PHE A 131 -4.49 4.36 11.64
CA PHE A 131 -3.46 4.82 10.70
C PHE A 131 -2.97 6.24 11.03
N ILE A 132 -3.88 7.17 11.30
CA ILE A 132 -3.54 8.56 11.67
C ILE A 132 -2.71 8.58 12.96
N THR A 133 -3.09 7.79 13.96
CA THR A 133 -2.37 7.72 15.23
C THR A 133 -0.94 7.22 15.02
N PHE A 134 -0.74 6.14 14.31
CA PHE A 134 0.60 5.63 14.01
C PHE A 134 1.43 6.60 13.16
N TYR A 135 0.82 7.20 12.15
CA TYR A 135 1.49 8.19 11.31
C TYR A 135 1.95 9.41 12.10
N LEU A 136 1.06 9.99 12.92
CA LEU A 136 1.40 11.14 13.76
C LEU A 136 2.42 10.78 14.83
N SER A 137 2.30 9.63 15.50
CA SER A 137 3.25 9.14 16.48
C SER A 137 4.65 9.00 15.87
N TYR A 138 4.75 8.35 14.72
CA TYR A 138 6.02 8.24 14.00
C TYR A 138 6.60 9.62 13.64
N LYS A 139 5.77 10.52 13.11
CA LYS A 139 6.19 11.86 12.70
C LYS A 139 6.69 12.69 13.88
N LEU A 140 6.04 12.59 15.04
CA LEU A 140 6.42 13.30 16.25
C LEU A 140 7.70 12.73 16.88
N ILE A 141 7.80 11.40 17.01
CA ILE A 141 8.95 10.73 17.61
C ILE A 141 10.20 10.92 16.76
N MET A 142 10.10 10.68 15.44
CA MET A 142 11.22 10.77 14.52
C MET A 142 11.48 12.20 14.01
N ARG A 143 10.61 13.17 14.39
CA ARG A 143 10.67 14.56 13.89
C ARG A 143 10.86 14.63 12.37
N SER A 144 10.24 13.68 11.65
CA SER A 144 10.42 13.56 10.22
C SER A 144 9.74 14.72 9.49
N SER A 145 10.48 15.40 8.61
CA SER A 145 9.95 16.41 7.70
C SER A 145 9.69 15.81 6.32
N VAL A 146 8.84 16.47 5.55
CA VAL A 146 8.63 16.11 4.15
C VAL A 146 9.87 16.57 3.38
N GLN A 147 10.68 15.62 2.89
CA GLN A 147 11.89 15.93 2.12
C GLN A 147 11.55 16.71 0.85
N ARG A 148 12.44 17.60 0.42
CA ARG A 148 12.30 18.30 -0.85
C ARG A 148 12.52 17.32 -2.01
N LEU A 149 11.94 17.60 -3.17
CA LEU A 149 12.05 16.71 -4.33
C LEU A 149 13.50 16.56 -4.82
N GLU A 150 14.29 17.59 -4.63
CA GLU A 150 15.71 17.64 -4.99
C GLU A 150 16.60 16.77 -4.07
N GLU A 151 16.16 16.56 -2.82
CA GLU A 151 16.93 15.89 -1.76
C GLU A 151 16.56 14.41 -1.60
N ILE A 152 15.51 13.95 -2.32
CA ILE A 152 15.08 12.56 -2.21
C ILE A 152 16.16 11.65 -2.80
N ASP A 153 16.63 10.69 -2.01
CA ASP A 153 17.53 9.66 -2.50
C ASP A 153 16.79 8.68 -3.41
N LEU A 154 17.07 8.77 -4.70
CA LEU A 154 16.44 7.95 -5.73
C LEU A 154 17.30 6.77 -6.18
N LEU A 155 18.56 6.71 -5.73
CA LEU A 155 19.56 5.76 -6.26
C LEU A 155 19.96 4.68 -5.27
N THR A 156 20.00 4.99 -3.97
CA THR A 156 20.44 4.02 -2.95
C THR A 156 19.49 2.82 -2.88
N GLY A 157 20.05 1.62 -2.90
CA GLY A 157 19.29 0.37 -2.82
C GLY A 157 18.57 -0.04 -4.11
N ARG A 158 18.79 0.65 -5.23
CA ARG A 158 18.27 0.27 -6.53
C ARG A 158 19.30 -0.55 -7.30
N HIS A 159 18.81 -1.41 -8.20
CA HIS A 159 19.66 -1.96 -9.25
C HIS A 159 20.21 -0.84 -10.11
N ALA A 160 21.41 -1.02 -10.67
CA ALA A 160 22.05 -0.05 -11.54
C ALA A 160 21.08 0.46 -12.62
N LEU A 161 21.18 1.75 -12.93
CA LEU A 161 20.40 2.32 -14.03
C LEU A 161 20.78 1.58 -15.33
N VAL A 162 19.78 1.15 -16.05
CA VAL A 162 20.00 0.46 -17.33
C VAL A 162 20.58 1.47 -18.32
N SER A 163 21.77 1.18 -18.87
CA SER A 163 22.36 2.03 -19.91
C SER A 163 21.51 2.02 -21.19
N ALA A 164 21.64 3.04 -22.03
CA ALA A 164 20.91 3.11 -23.30
C ALA A 164 21.16 1.87 -24.18
N GLU A 165 22.42 1.39 -24.20
CA GLU A 165 22.84 0.21 -24.98
C GLU A 165 22.22 -1.10 -24.42
N GLU A 166 22.21 -1.26 -23.10
CA GLU A 166 21.59 -2.42 -22.45
C GLU A 166 20.08 -2.45 -22.69
N ARG A 167 19.45 -1.28 -22.69
CA ARG A 167 18.03 -1.15 -22.99
C ARG A 167 17.69 -1.52 -24.44
N GLU A 168 18.51 -1.12 -25.36
CA GLU A 168 18.34 -1.48 -26.77
C GLU A 168 18.45 -3.00 -26.97
N LYS A 169 19.38 -3.65 -26.28
CA LYS A 169 19.48 -5.12 -26.22
C LYS A 169 18.24 -5.78 -25.63
N ILE A 170 17.76 -5.29 -24.47
CA ILE A 170 16.56 -5.81 -23.81
C ILE A 170 15.33 -5.64 -24.72
N ASN A 171 15.20 -4.50 -25.38
CA ASN A 171 14.10 -4.23 -26.30
C ASN A 171 14.18 -5.11 -27.56
N ALA A 172 15.36 -5.32 -28.10
CA ALA A 172 15.57 -6.20 -29.24
C ALA A 172 15.23 -7.66 -28.88
N GLU A 173 15.69 -8.15 -27.74
CA GLU A 173 15.33 -9.49 -27.23
C GLU A 173 13.82 -9.62 -26.97
N SER A 174 13.19 -8.59 -26.40
CA SER A 174 11.75 -8.57 -26.15
C SER A 174 10.94 -8.60 -27.44
N ARG A 175 11.42 -7.91 -28.50
CA ARG A 175 10.79 -7.96 -29.82
C ARG A 175 10.94 -9.34 -30.48
N ALA A 176 12.08 -9.99 -30.31
CA ALA A 176 12.36 -11.31 -30.87
C ALA A 176 11.62 -12.47 -30.17
N ARG A 177 11.08 -12.26 -28.95
CA ARG A 177 10.34 -13.30 -28.21
C ARG A 177 8.98 -13.58 -28.83
N PRO A 178 8.59 -14.86 -28.99
CA PRO A 178 7.28 -15.24 -29.48
C PRO A 178 6.16 -14.77 -28.55
N LEU A 179 4.99 -14.45 -29.13
CA LEU A 179 3.85 -13.85 -28.40
C LEU A 179 3.40 -14.63 -27.16
N TRP A 180 3.45 -15.96 -27.23
CA TRP A 180 3.08 -16.80 -26.09
C TRP A 180 3.99 -16.60 -24.86
N LYS A 181 5.30 -16.37 -25.06
CA LYS A 181 6.22 -16.05 -23.96
C LYS A 181 5.98 -14.66 -23.38
N LYS A 182 5.51 -13.70 -24.20
CA LYS A 182 5.09 -12.35 -23.73
C LYS A 182 3.85 -12.42 -22.86
N ILE A 183 2.88 -13.26 -23.22
CA ILE A 183 1.65 -13.48 -22.43
C ILE A 183 1.97 -14.14 -21.09
N VAL A 184 2.81 -15.17 -21.07
CA VAL A 184 3.20 -15.85 -19.82
C VAL A 184 3.93 -14.90 -18.87
N GLN A 185 4.81 -14.03 -19.37
CA GLN A 185 5.49 -13.02 -18.52
C GLN A 185 4.59 -11.87 -18.05
N ALA A 186 3.48 -11.60 -18.71
CA ALA A 186 2.51 -10.60 -18.27
C ALA A 186 1.57 -11.12 -17.17
N VAL A 187 1.51 -12.45 -16.96
CA VAL A 187 0.61 -13.12 -16.00
C VAL A 187 1.35 -13.56 -14.73
N ILE A 188 2.69 -13.70 -14.79
CA ILE A 188 3.57 -14.01 -13.65
C ILE A 188 4.21 -12.70 -13.13
#